data_f09bd70fbbca216faf21c4c2acdb2295
#
_entry.id   f09bd70fbbca216faf21c4c2acdb2295
#
_cell.length_a   1.000
_cell.length_b   1.000
_cell.length_c   1.000
_cell.angle_alpha   90.00
_cell.angle_beta   90.00
_cell.angle_gamma   90.00
#
_symmetry.space_group_name_H-M   'P 1'
#
loop_
_entity.id
_entity.type
_entity.pdbx_description
1 polymer ?
#
loop_
_entity_poly.entity_id
_entity_poly.type
_entity_poly.pdbx_seq_one_letter_code
_entity_poly.pdbx_strand_id
1 'polypeptide(L)'
;LLNSFSANGSEAFEEIETNEKADNVKNYDFRMPKKFTKEQLKTVESIFETYARVISSYLTGLLRLYCKVEVMQIEEQRYYEFNNALPDYVMLSTVNMGIVDEDVLETSIIMQLANPITYCMIDRLMGGDGQFTSINRDFTEIEVGLMSNVMSKLAASLKQAWDPFIEVNPV
;
A
#
# COMPACT_ATOMS: atom_id res chain seq x y z
N LEU A 1 -13.49 23.54 -51.25
CA LEU A 1 -12.38 23.02 -50.40
C LEU A 1 -12.53 23.43 -48.93
N LEU A 2 -13.14 24.58 -48.58
CA LEU A 2 -13.31 24.99 -47.18
C LEU A 2 -14.55 24.34 -46.50
N ASN A 3 -15.55 23.89 -47.25
CA ASN A 3 -16.73 23.21 -46.71
C ASN A 3 -16.53 21.71 -46.42
N SER A 4 -15.46 21.10 -46.93
CA SER A 4 -15.15 19.70 -46.68
C SER A 4 -14.31 19.49 -45.38
N PHE A 5 -13.72 20.58 -44.87
CA PHE A 5 -12.94 20.50 -43.61
C PHE A 5 -13.79 20.64 -42.35
N SER A 6 -14.99 21.24 -42.46
CA SER A 6 -15.87 21.44 -41.29
C SER A 6 -16.78 20.23 -41.00
N ALA A 7 -17.04 19.36 -41.98
CA ALA A 7 -17.85 18.16 -41.77
C ALA A 7 -17.07 17.00 -41.12
N ASN A 8 -15.80 16.84 -41.48
CA ASN A 8 -14.99 15.77 -40.88
C ASN A 8 -14.46 16.08 -39.48
N GLY A 9 -14.48 17.35 -39.07
CA GLY A 9 -14.04 17.74 -37.73
C GLY A 9 -15.04 17.37 -36.63
N SER A 10 -16.34 17.55 -36.91
CA SER A 10 -17.41 17.25 -35.93
C SER A 10 -17.58 15.73 -35.71
N GLU A 11 -17.50 14.93 -36.77
CA GLU A 11 -17.58 13.47 -36.65
C GLU A 11 -16.35 12.87 -35.89
N ALA A 12 -15.17 13.43 -36.13
CA ALA A 12 -13.97 13.00 -35.40
C ALA A 12 -14.02 13.36 -33.91
N PHE A 13 -14.59 14.51 -33.55
CA PHE A 13 -14.80 14.90 -32.15
C PHE A 13 -15.88 14.05 -31.47
N GLU A 14 -16.96 13.72 -32.16
CA GLU A 14 -18.01 12.84 -31.64
C GLU A 14 -17.50 11.39 -31.47
N GLU A 15 -16.65 10.87 -32.37
CA GLU A 15 -15.99 9.56 -32.21
C GLU A 15 -14.99 9.54 -31.04
N ILE A 16 -14.25 10.63 -30.79
CA ILE A 16 -13.33 10.72 -29.65
C ILE A 16 -14.14 10.80 -28.35
N GLU A 17 -15.19 11.65 -28.28
CA GLU A 17 -16.02 11.70 -27.05
C GLU A 17 -16.80 10.41 -26.80
N THR A 18 -17.23 9.68 -27.82
CA THR A 18 -17.91 8.39 -27.66
C THR A 18 -16.91 7.28 -27.23
N ASN A 19 -15.67 7.30 -27.74
CA ASN A 19 -14.63 6.36 -27.32
C ASN A 19 -14.14 6.64 -25.90
N GLU A 20 -13.95 7.91 -25.48
CA GLU A 20 -13.61 8.24 -24.10
C GLU A 20 -14.72 7.91 -23.10
N LYS A 21 -16.00 8.02 -23.51
CA LYS A 21 -17.14 7.60 -22.68
C LYS A 21 -17.28 6.07 -22.63
N ALA A 22 -16.93 5.36 -23.69
CA ALA A 22 -16.98 3.89 -23.75
C ALA A 22 -15.85 3.23 -22.92
N ASP A 23 -14.66 3.84 -22.87
CA ASP A 23 -13.53 3.33 -22.09
C ASP A 23 -13.72 3.48 -20.57
N ASN A 24 -14.61 4.34 -20.12
CA ASN A 24 -14.89 4.55 -18.69
C ASN A 24 -16.04 3.70 -18.14
N VAL A 25 -16.76 2.97 -18.97
CA VAL A 25 -17.84 2.07 -18.53
C VAL A 25 -17.25 0.67 -18.32
N LYS A 26 -16.64 0.43 -17.17
CA LYS A 26 -16.30 -0.94 -16.75
C LYS A 26 -17.59 -1.69 -16.44
N ASN A 27 -17.83 -2.81 -17.13
CA ASN A 27 -18.94 -3.70 -16.82
C ASN A 27 -18.83 -4.16 -15.36
N TYR A 28 -19.89 -3.90 -14.58
CA TYR A 28 -19.96 -4.35 -13.18
C TYR A 28 -20.14 -5.86 -13.16
N ASP A 29 -19.16 -6.56 -12.61
CA ASP A 29 -19.26 -8.01 -12.42
C ASP A 29 -20.04 -8.29 -11.13
N PHE A 30 -21.30 -8.69 -11.28
CA PHE A 30 -22.18 -9.09 -10.17
C PHE A 30 -21.69 -10.32 -9.39
N ARG A 31 -20.76 -11.08 -9.94
CA ARG A 31 -20.12 -12.20 -9.25
C ARG A 31 -19.06 -11.75 -8.25
N MET A 32 -18.65 -10.51 -8.36
CA MET A 32 -17.65 -9.87 -7.53
C MET A 32 -18.17 -8.54 -6.96
N PRO A 33 -19.15 -8.57 -6.03
CA PRO A 33 -19.66 -7.33 -5.45
C PRO A 33 -18.52 -6.61 -4.70
N LYS A 34 -18.26 -5.37 -5.06
CA LYS A 34 -17.34 -4.52 -4.32
C LYS A 34 -17.94 -4.24 -2.94
N LYS A 35 -17.18 -4.50 -1.88
CA LYS A 35 -17.61 -4.26 -0.49
C LYS A 35 -17.40 -2.81 -0.08
N PHE A 36 -16.42 -2.13 -0.65
CA PHE A 36 -16.07 -0.75 -0.32
C PHE A 36 -16.60 0.23 -1.35
N THR A 37 -17.14 1.34 -0.86
CA THR A 37 -17.52 2.48 -1.70
C THR A 37 -16.26 3.24 -2.15
N LYS A 38 -16.38 4.02 -3.22
CA LYS A 38 -15.29 4.89 -3.69
C LYS A 38 -14.85 5.91 -2.63
N GLU A 39 -15.79 6.37 -1.79
CA GLU A 39 -15.52 7.33 -0.72
C GLU A 39 -14.72 6.67 0.41
N GLN A 40 -15.08 5.44 0.79
CA GLN A 40 -14.32 4.67 1.77
C GLN A 40 -12.89 4.40 1.30
N LEU A 41 -12.69 4.03 0.03
CA LEU A 41 -11.34 3.82 -0.51
C LEU A 41 -10.51 5.11 -0.51
N LYS A 42 -11.11 6.28 -0.84
CA LYS A 42 -10.44 7.59 -0.74
C LYS A 42 -10.07 7.95 0.69
N THR A 43 -10.93 7.63 1.66
CA THR A 43 -10.63 7.85 3.08
C THR A 43 -9.42 7.00 3.49
N VAL A 44 -9.40 5.72 3.13
CA VAL A 44 -8.26 4.83 3.39
C VAL A 44 -6.99 5.35 2.71
N GLU A 45 -7.08 5.85 1.47
CA GLU A 45 -5.95 6.47 0.75
C GLU A 45 -5.37 7.65 1.54
N SER A 46 -6.21 8.57 2.03
CA SER A 46 -5.78 9.71 2.83
C SER A 46 -5.10 9.29 4.15
N ILE A 47 -5.60 8.23 4.80
CA ILE A 47 -4.98 7.65 5.99
C ILE A 47 -3.57 7.14 5.66
N PHE A 48 -3.45 6.35 4.60
CA PHE A 48 -2.16 5.78 4.21
C PHE A 48 -1.19 6.83 3.65
N GLU A 49 -1.64 7.91 3.02
CA GLU A 49 -0.79 9.06 2.67
C GLU A 49 -0.20 9.73 3.91
N THR A 50 -1.00 9.88 4.97
CA THR A 50 -0.53 10.40 6.25
C THR A 50 0.48 9.45 6.89
N TYR A 51 0.18 8.16 6.90
CA TYR A 51 1.10 7.13 7.36
C TYR A 51 2.42 7.13 6.57
N ALA A 52 2.37 7.22 5.24
CA ALA A 52 3.53 7.25 4.37
C ALA A 52 4.48 8.42 4.70
N ARG A 53 3.93 9.62 5.02
CA ARG A 53 4.73 10.77 5.48
C ARG A 53 5.43 10.49 6.80
N VAL A 54 4.72 9.90 7.76
CA VAL A 54 5.27 9.58 9.09
C VAL A 54 6.41 8.57 8.97
N ILE A 55 6.18 7.47 8.25
CA ILE A 55 7.21 6.43 8.10
C ILE A 55 8.39 6.87 7.22
N SER A 56 8.17 7.75 6.23
CA SER A 56 9.28 8.34 5.45
C SER A 56 10.27 9.07 6.35
N SER A 57 9.76 9.87 7.28
CA SER A 57 10.58 10.60 8.25
C SER A 57 11.30 9.64 9.20
N TYR A 58 10.58 8.66 9.73
CA TYR A 58 11.15 7.65 10.63
C TYR A 58 12.26 6.84 9.95
N LEU A 59 12.00 6.30 8.77
CA LEU A 59 12.97 5.50 8.02
C LEU A 59 14.19 6.32 7.60
N THR A 60 14.00 7.58 7.19
CA THR A 60 15.11 8.49 6.88
C THR A 60 16.04 8.67 8.08
N GLY A 61 15.49 8.87 9.27
CA GLY A 61 16.26 8.98 10.51
C GLY A 61 16.94 7.67 10.91
N LEU A 62 16.23 6.56 10.82
CA LEU A 62 16.73 5.23 11.23
C LEU A 62 17.86 4.75 10.33
N LEU A 63 17.66 4.81 9.02
CA LEU A 63 18.58 4.26 8.02
C LEU A 63 19.68 5.25 7.63
N ARG A 64 19.55 6.52 8.04
CA ARG A 64 20.45 7.63 7.62
C ARG A 64 20.59 7.71 6.10
N LEU A 65 19.48 7.47 5.41
CA LEU A 65 19.30 7.57 3.95
C LEU A 65 18.02 8.34 3.69
N TYR A 66 17.97 9.10 2.63
CA TYR A 66 16.73 9.73 2.22
C TYR A 66 15.73 8.65 1.76
N CYS A 67 14.68 8.46 2.55
CA CYS A 67 13.61 7.49 2.28
C CYS A 67 12.31 8.24 1.97
N LYS A 68 11.77 8.05 0.77
CA LYS A 68 10.46 8.54 0.37
C LYS A 68 9.51 7.36 0.24
N VAL A 69 8.43 7.39 0.99
CA VAL A 69 7.35 6.41 0.91
C VAL A 69 6.11 7.09 0.34
N GLU A 70 5.49 6.48 -0.64
CA GLU A 70 4.31 6.99 -1.32
C GLU A 70 3.27 5.89 -1.47
N VAL A 71 2.00 6.25 -1.39
CA VAL A 71 0.90 5.33 -1.70
C VAL A 71 0.83 5.17 -3.21
N MET A 72 1.05 3.97 -3.70
CA MET A 72 0.98 3.68 -5.14
C MET A 72 -0.43 3.32 -5.56
N GLN A 73 -1.10 2.49 -4.79
CA GLN A 73 -2.42 1.99 -5.14
C GLN A 73 -3.15 1.48 -3.90
N ILE A 74 -4.47 1.71 -3.85
CA ILE A 74 -5.37 1.10 -2.90
C ILE A 74 -6.44 0.37 -3.69
N GLU A 75 -6.54 -0.93 -3.47
CA GLU A 75 -7.48 -1.77 -4.20
C GLU A 75 -8.10 -2.85 -3.31
N GLU A 76 -9.28 -3.29 -3.70
CA GLU A 76 -9.96 -4.42 -3.08
C GLU A 76 -9.58 -5.69 -3.85
N GLN A 77 -8.97 -6.64 -3.14
CA GLN A 77 -8.57 -7.93 -3.67
C GLN A 77 -9.21 -9.07 -2.89
N ARG A 78 -9.35 -10.22 -3.51
CA ARG A 78 -9.73 -11.45 -2.82
C ARG A 78 -8.54 -12.03 -2.07
N TYR A 79 -8.79 -12.65 -0.93
CA TYR A 79 -7.74 -13.24 -0.12
C TYR A 79 -6.85 -14.24 -0.89
N TYR A 80 -7.44 -15.06 -1.76
CA TYR A 80 -6.66 -16.01 -2.54
C TYR A 80 -5.74 -15.34 -3.58
N GLU A 81 -6.13 -14.18 -4.12
CA GLU A 81 -5.30 -13.39 -5.05
C GLU A 81 -4.09 -12.83 -4.31
N PHE A 82 -4.32 -12.27 -3.11
CA PHE A 82 -3.24 -11.84 -2.22
C PHE A 82 -2.31 -13.01 -1.88
N ASN A 83 -2.86 -14.15 -1.45
CA ASN A 83 -2.06 -15.30 -1.04
C ASN A 83 -1.21 -15.86 -2.19
N ASN A 84 -1.76 -15.90 -3.42
CA ASN A 84 -1.03 -16.38 -4.60
C ASN A 84 0.00 -15.37 -5.12
N ALA A 85 -0.10 -14.10 -4.76
CA ALA A 85 0.84 -13.05 -5.15
C ALA A 85 2.04 -12.95 -4.19
N LEU A 86 2.01 -13.63 -3.05
CA LEU A 86 3.13 -13.61 -2.10
C LEU A 86 4.35 -14.30 -2.71
N PRO A 87 5.55 -13.67 -2.65
CA PRO A 87 6.78 -14.31 -3.05
C PRO A 87 7.22 -15.37 -2.02
N ASP A 88 8.06 -16.33 -2.44
CA ASP A 88 8.55 -17.42 -1.59
C ASP A 88 9.29 -16.91 -0.34
N TYR A 89 10.01 -15.78 -0.46
CA TYR A 89 10.75 -15.16 0.63
C TYR A 89 10.29 -13.73 0.82
N VAL A 90 9.67 -13.46 1.96
CA VAL A 90 9.10 -12.14 2.28
C VAL A 90 9.04 -11.96 3.80
N MET A 91 9.23 -10.74 4.27
CA MET A 91 9.00 -10.42 5.67
C MET A 91 7.53 -10.06 5.86
N LEU A 92 6.83 -10.85 6.66
CA LEU A 92 5.44 -10.61 7.06
C LEU A 92 5.36 -10.34 8.57
N SER A 93 4.51 -9.42 8.94
CA SER A 93 4.16 -9.17 10.34
C SER A 93 2.65 -8.98 10.46
N THR A 94 2.06 -9.63 11.43
CA THR A 94 0.67 -9.41 11.81
C THR A 94 0.64 -8.34 12.91
N VAL A 95 -0.14 -7.31 12.72
CA VAL A 95 -0.31 -6.20 13.65
C VAL A 95 -1.74 -6.21 14.16
N ASN A 96 -1.93 -6.35 15.46
CA ASN A 96 -3.25 -6.18 16.08
C ASN A 96 -3.51 -4.67 16.23
N MET A 97 -4.62 -4.18 15.69
CA MET A 97 -4.94 -2.75 15.70
C MET A 97 -5.41 -2.25 17.06
N GLY A 98 -5.76 -3.16 17.99
CA GLY A 98 -6.14 -2.79 19.35
C GLY A 98 -7.30 -1.79 19.40
N ILE A 99 -8.33 -2.01 18.57
CA ILE A 99 -9.51 -1.16 18.54
C ILE A 99 -10.25 -1.34 19.86
N VAL A 100 -10.51 -0.22 20.55
CA VAL A 100 -11.21 -0.20 21.83
C VAL A 100 -12.72 -0.05 21.60
N ASP A 101 -13.33 -1.08 21.02
CA ASP A 101 -14.77 -1.14 20.83
C ASP A 101 -15.25 -2.55 21.22
N GLU A 102 -16.18 -2.64 22.17
CA GLU A 102 -16.67 -3.92 22.71
C GLU A 102 -17.39 -4.79 21.64
N ASP A 103 -17.88 -4.15 20.57
CA ASP A 103 -18.59 -4.81 19.49
C ASP A 103 -17.68 -5.24 18.31
N VAL A 104 -16.40 -4.87 18.32
CA VAL A 104 -15.46 -5.17 17.24
C VAL A 104 -14.57 -6.34 17.62
N LEU A 105 -14.65 -7.41 16.83
CA LEU A 105 -13.71 -8.54 16.92
C LEU A 105 -12.28 -8.05 16.72
N GLU A 106 -11.30 -8.77 17.30
CA GLU A 106 -9.88 -8.49 17.10
C GLU A 106 -9.55 -8.22 15.62
N THR A 107 -9.15 -6.97 15.35
CA THR A 107 -8.84 -6.53 13.99
C THR A 107 -7.35 -6.54 13.79
N SER A 108 -6.87 -7.43 12.94
CA SER A 108 -5.47 -7.53 12.59
C SER A 108 -5.25 -7.11 11.13
N ILE A 109 -4.11 -6.47 10.88
CA ILE A 109 -3.61 -6.19 9.53
C ILE A 109 -2.31 -6.96 9.29
N ILE A 110 -2.02 -7.23 8.03
CA ILE A 110 -0.75 -7.84 7.63
C ILE A 110 0.11 -6.75 7.00
N MET A 111 1.31 -6.57 7.51
CA MET A 111 2.35 -5.72 6.94
C MET A 111 3.36 -6.60 6.22
N GLN A 112 3.64 -6.26 4.96
CA GLN A 112 4.59 -6.97 4.13
C GLN A 112 5.75 -6.06 3.73
N LEU A 113 6.97 -6.53 3.88
CA LEU A 113 8.17 -5.90 3.31
C LEU A 113 8.79 -6.83 2.28
N ALA A 114 9.04 -6.28 1.08
CA ALA A 114 9.70 -7.02 0.02
C ALA A 114 11.14 -7.38 0.44
N ASN A 115 11.60 -8.56 0.03
CA ASN A 115 12.90 -9.11 0.36
C ASN A 115 14.08 -8.12 0.10
N PRO A 116 14.21 -7.45 -1.05
CA PRO A 116 15.31 -6.51 -1.29
C PRO A 116 15.31 -5.32 -0.34
N ILE A 117 14.12 -4.81 0.03
CA ILE A 117 13.98 -3.70 0.97
C ILE A 117 14.38 -4.15 2.37
N THR A 118 13.94 -5.34 2.78
CA THR A 118 14.27 -5.92 4.09
C THR A 118 15.78 -6.09 4.25
N TYR A 119 16.48 -6.66 3.27
CA TYR A 119 17.93 -6.81 3.33
C TYR A 119 18.68 -5.48 3.27
N CYS A 120 18.20 -4.51 2.50
CA CYS A 120 18.74 -3.15 2.50
C CYS A 120 18.64 -2.51 3.90
N MET A 121 17.49 -2.66 4.58
CA MET A 121 17.31 -2.17 5.95
C MET A 121 18.25 -2.87 6.93
N ILE A 122 18.34 -4.20 6.87
CA ILE A 122 19.24 -4.99 7.73
C ILE A 122 20.69 -4.55 7.53
N ASP A 123 21.16 -4.44 6.29
CA ASP A 123 22.51 -4.00 5.98
C ASP A 123 22.79 -2.60 6.56
N ARG A 124 21.87 -1.65 6.39
CA ARG A 124 22.00 -0.31 6.98
C ARG A 124 22.02 -0.31 8.50
N LEU A 125 21.19 -1.12 9.14
CA LEU A 125 21.15 -1.26 10.61
C LEU A 125 22.43 -1.85 11.16
N MET A 126 23.10 -2.72 10.39
CA MET A 126 24.38 -3.31 10.73
C MET A 126 25.58 -2.42 10.35
N GLY A 127 25.35 -1.26 9.75
CA GLY A 127 26.41 -0.30 9.39
C GLY A 127 26.93 -0.43 7.96
N GLY A 128 26.27 -1.19 7.11
CA GLY A 128 26.58 -1.30 5.68
C GLY A 128 26.04 -0.11 4.84
N ASP A 129 26.25 -0.18 3.53
CA ASP A 129 25.90 0.88 2.58
C ASP A 129 24.43 0.84 2.13
N GLY A 130 23.67 -0.19 2.46
CA GLY A 130 22.25 -0.36 2.11
C GLY A 130 22.05 -0.79 0.66
N GLN A 131 22.78 -1.81 0.23
CA GLN A 131 22.63 -2.36 -1.11
C GLN A 131 21.31 -3.13 -1.25
N PHE A 132 20.60 -2.91 -2.35
CA PHE A 132 19.40 -3.66 -2.69
C PHE A 132 19.79 -5.03 -3.23
N THR A 133 19.81 -6.03 -2.36
CA THR A 133 20.15 -7.40 -2.73
C THR A 133 18.97 -8.32 -2.46
N SER A 134 18.57 -9.11 -3.43
CA SER A 134 17.59 -10.17 -3.23
C SER A 134 18.32 -11.46 -2.87
N ILE A 135 18.08 -11.96 -1.67
CA ILE A 135 18.67 -13.21 -1.17
C ILE A 135 17.55 -14.23 -1.04
N ASN A 136 17.66 -15.32 -1.79
CA ASN A 136 16.63 -16.37 -1.84
C ASN A 136 16.90 -17.42 -0.73
N ARG A 137 16.68 -17.04 0.51
CA ARG A 137 16.72 -17.90 1.68
C ARG A 137 15.82 -17.35 2.79
N ASP A 138 15.54 -18.16 3.77
CA ASP A 138 14.86 -17.72 4.99
C ASP A 138 15.72 -16.72 5.78
N PHE A 139 15.06 -15.82 6.49
CA PHE A 139 15.72 -14.88 7.40
C PHE A 139 16.25 -15.62 8.61
N THR A 140 17.45 -15.26 9.06
CA THR A 140 18.03 -15.75 10.30
C THR A 140 17.33 -15.14 11.52
N GLU A 141 17.45 -15.77 12.68
CA GLU A 141 16.89 -15.27 13.95
C GLU A 141 17.37 -13.84 14.27
N ILE A 142 18.63 -13.52 13.96
CA ILE A 142 19.20 -12.18 14.18
C ILE A 142 18.53 -11.17 13.22
N GLU A 143 18.36 -11.51 11.96
CA GLU A 143 17.69 -10.66 10.96
C GLU A 143 16.23 -10.42 11.33
N VAL A 144 15.53 -11.47 11.77
CA VAL A 144 14.15 -11.36 12.27
C VAL A 144 14.09 -10.48 13.52
N GLY A 145 15.00 -10.66 14.46
CA GLY A 145 15.08 -9.86 15.69
C GLY A 145 15.32 -8.36 15.40
N LEU A 146 16.21 -8.03 14.46
CA LEU A 146 16.45 -6.65 14.04
C LEU A 146 15.20 -6.06 13.39
N MET A 147 14.58 -6.79 12.47
CA MET A 147 13.41 -6.32 11.74
C MET A 147 12.17 -6.25 12.61
N SER A 148 12.03 -7.09 13.62
CA SER A 148 10.92 -7.04 14.58
C SER A 148 10.80 -5.67 15.25
N ASN A 149 11.93 -5.07 15.66
CA ASN A 149 11.93 -3.72 16.22
C ASN A 149 11.47 -2.66 15.20
N VAL A 150 11.90 -2.78 13.94
CA VAL A 150 11.48 -1.87 12.87
C VAL A 150 9.99 -2.02 12.61
N MET A 151 9.51 -3.26 12.44
CA MET A 151 8.11 -3.55 12.18
C MET A 151 7.20 -3.05 13.32
N SER A 152 7.59 -3.24 14.58
CA SER A 152 6.85 -2.71 15.73
C SER A 152 6.74 -1.18 15.72
N LYS A 153 7.79 -0.48 15.30
CA LYS A 153 7.75 0.99 15.18
C LYS A 153 6.90 1.46 14.00
N LEU A 154 6.97 0.74 12.87
CA LEU A 154 6.07 0.99 11.73
C LEU A 154 4.61 0.75 12.14
N ALA A 155 4.33 -0.34 12.85
CA ALA A 155 2.99 -0.62 13.37
C ALA A 155 2.50 0.48 14.31
N ALA A 156 3.30 0.87 15.31
CA ALA A 156 2.94 1.93 16.24
C ALA A 156 2.66 3.28 15.55
N SER A 157 3.31 3.54 14.41
CA SER A 157 3.10 4.76 13.62
C SER A 157 1.73 4.81 12.94
N LEU A 158 1.03 3.67 12.79
CA LEU A 158 -0.35 3.62 12.29
C LEU A 158 -1.30 4.42 13.19
N LYS A 159 -1.06 4.43 14.50
CA LYS A 159 -1.87 5.19 15.45
C LYS A 159 -2.07 6.63 14.99
N GLN A 160 -0.98 7.32 14.68
CA GLN A 160 -1.03 8.73 14.27
C GLN A 160 -1.86 8.97 13.00
N ALA A 161 -1.87 8.00 12.08
CA ALA A 161 -2.63 8.11 10.84
C ALA A 161 -4.12 7.83 11.03
N TRP A 162 -4.47 6.94 11.97
CA TRP A 162 -5.85 6.52 12.23
C TRP A 162 -6.56 7.36 13.27
N ASP A 163 -5.84 8.01 14.21
CA ASP A 163 -6.42 8.83 15.30
C ASP A 163 -7.54 9.79 14.87
N PRO A 164 -7.51 10.44 13.68
CA PRO A 164 -8.61 11.32 13.27
C PRO A 164 -9.93 10.59 12.95
N PHE A 165 -9.89 9.27 12.76
CA PHE A 165 -11.02 8.46 12.30
C PHE A 165 -11.51 7.49 13.37
N ILE A 166 -10.58 6.79 14.02
CA ILE A 166 -10.86 5.80 15.05
C ILE A 166 -9.65 5.68 15.97
N GLU A 167 -9.91 5.51 17.26
CA GLU A 167 -8.83 5.26 18.22
C GLU A 167 -8.32 3.83 18.06
N VAL A 168 -7.03 3.73 17.76
CA VAL A 168 -6.32 2.45 17.61
C VAL A 168 -5.08 2.41 18.49
N ASN A 169 -4.70 1.23 18.92
CA ASN A 169 -3.47 1.00 19.67
C ASN A 169 -2.68 -0.19 19.09
N PRO A 170 -2.02 0.01 17.93
CA PRO A 170 -1.38 -1.06 17.18
C PRO A 170 -0.22 -1.70 17.93
N VAL A 171 -0.22 -3.05 17.99
CA VAL A 171 0.79 -3.88 18.67
C VAL A 171 1.26 -5.01 17.74
#